data_aeea517ad3be8d03d1e99ac934d26e04
#
_entry.id   aeea517ad3be8d03d1e99ac934d26e04
#
_cell.length_a   1.000
_cell.length_b   1.000
_cell.length_c   1.000
_cell.angle_alpha   90.00
_cell.angle_beta   90.00
_cell.angle_gamma   90.00
#
_symmetry.space_group_name_H-M   'P 1'
#
loop_
_entity.id
_entity.type
_entity.pdbx_description
1 polymer ?
#
loop_
_entity_poly.entity_id
_entity_poly.type
_entity_poly.pdbx_seq_one_letter_code
_entity_poly.pdbx_strand_id
1 'polypeptide(L)'
;VVPAQVFAIVLAPFLIREIAVPQIQWGLTPLSFGFVLEHFTIFGLGFPAAKFFVSAIPMALTVYIIAFSDFVLAKEVVTEATATRPDETVIFDAGRSNLVSFLRNGIMSLFAPWVPLCGPLWASGLLTITERYKRGYKTMNSYWDGVCTFRAATVISVLILPLVTLIRPA
;
A
#
# COMPACT_ATOMS: atom_id res chain seq x y z
N VAL A 1 -5.00 -16.15 0.37
CA VAL A 1 -5.84 -15.08 0.96
C VAL A 1 -6.98 -14.70 0.02
N VAL A 2 -6.70 -14.34 -1.26
CA VAL A 2 -7.73 -13.93 -2.24
C VAL A 2 -8.86 -14.98 -2.44
N PRO A 3 -8.56 -16.28 -2.61
CA PRO A 3 -9.62 -17.29 -2.76
C PRO A 3 -10.57 -17.36 -1.56
N ALA A 4 -10.03 -17.22 -0.34
CA ALA A 4 -10.83 -17.25 0.87
C ALA A 4 -11.74 -16.02 0.99
N GLN A 5 -11.28 -14.85 0.58
CA GLN A 5 -12.08 -13.63 0.56
C GLN A 5 -13.22 -13.72 -0.47
N VAL A 6 -12.91 -14.16 -1.68
CA VAL A 6 -13.94 -14.37 -2.72
C VAL A 6 -14.97 -15.40 -2.26
N PHE A 7 -14.52 -16.51 -1.67
CA PHE A 7 -15.39 -17.53 -1.12
C PHE A 7 -16.28 -16.98 0.01
N ALA A 8 -15.73 -16.15 0.92
CA ALA A 8 -16.51 -15.52 1.96
C ALA A 8 -17.56 -14.54 1.39
N ILE A 9 -17.22 -13.72 0.41
CA ILE A 9 -18.15 -12.77 -0.24
C ILE A 9 -19.29 -13.50 -0.93
N VAL A 10 -18.99 -14.62 -1.60
CA VAL A 10 -20.02 -15.42 -2.30
C VAL A 10 -20.91 -16.19 -1.34
N LEU A 11 -20.35 -16.74 -0.24
CA LEU A 11 -21.09 -17.55 0.71
C LEU A 11 -21.78 -16.77 1.82
N ALA A 12 -21.29 -15.58 2.18
CA ALA A 12 -21.88 -14.79 3.25
C ALA A 12 -23.39 -14.54 3.07
N PRO A 13 -23.90 -14.18 1.88
CA PRO A 13 -25.33 -14.00 1.66
C PRO A 13 -26.17 -15.26 1.87
N PHE A 14 -25.59 -16.44 1.65
CA PHE A 14 -26.28 -17.72 1.84
C PHE A 14 -26.25 -18.20 3.28
N LEU A 15 -25.21 -17.85 4.03
CA LEU A 15 -25.03 -18.25 5.43
C LEU A 15 -25.70 -17.27 6.40
N ILE A 16 -25.67 -15.99 6.06
CA ILE A 16 -26.23 -14.90 6.86
C ILE A 16 -27.38 -14.31 6.05
N ARG A 17 -28.58 -14.78 6.28
CA ARG A 17 -29.82 -14.39 5.56
C ARG A 17 -30.13 -12.89 5.52
N GLU A 18 -29.47 -12.10 6.36
CA GLU A 18 -29.64 -10.64 6.46
C GLU A 18 -28.75 -9.87 5.45
N ILE A 19 -27.81 -10.54 4.77
CA ILE A 19 -26.94 -9.88 3.81
C ILE A 19 -27.55 -10.03 2.41
N ALA A 20 -27.92 -8.91 1.81
CA ALA A 20 -28.42 -8.89 0.44
C ALA A 20 -27.35 -9.36 -0.56
N VAL A 21 -27.76 -10.16 -1.53
CA VAL A 21 -26.88 -10.59 -2.63
C VAL A 21 -26.42 -9.33 -3.40
N PRO A 22 -25.10 -9.08 -3.55
CA PRO A 22 -24.63 -7.91 -4.25
C PRO A 22 -25.12 -7.91 -5.71
N GLN A 23 -25.78 -6.83 -6.11
CA GLN A 23 -26.20 -6.64 -7.49
C GLN A 23 -25.01 -6.24 -8.34
N ILE A 24 -24.62 -7.09 -9.28
CA ILE A 24 -23.50 -6.82 -10.18
C ILE A 24 -23.95 -5.81 -11.24
N GLN A 25 -23.32 -4.65 -11.23
CA GLN A 25 -23.53 -3.64 -12.26
C GLN A 25 -22.43 -3.75 -13.32
N TRP A 26 -22.83 -3.75 -14.59
CA TRP A 26 -21.90 -3.83 -15.71
C TRP A 26 -21.49 -2.44 -16.20
N GLY A 27 -20.22 -2.25 -16.50
CA GLY A 27 -19.71 -0.99 -17.04
C GLY A 27 -18.34 -0.62 -16.46
N LEU A 28 -17.95 0.64 -16.70
CA LEU A 28 -16.76 1.24 -16.12
C LEU A 28 -17.14 2.05 -14.88
N THR A 29 -16.26 2.01 -13.89
CA THR A 29 -16.43 2.83 -12.68
C THR A 29 -16.38 4.32 -13.03
N PRO A 30 -17.41 5.11 -12.69
CA PRO A 30 -17.40 6.55 -12.93
C PRO A 30 -16.33 7.20 -12.04
N LEU A 31 -15.34 7.81 -12.67
CA LEU A 31 -14.28 8.55 -11.95
C LEU A 31 -14.76 9.97 -11.68
N SER A 32 -15.11 10.26 -10.45
CA SER A 32 -15.49 11.60 -9.99
C SER A 32 -14.37 12.20 -9.13
N PHE A 33 -13.43 12.90 -9.74
CA PHE A 33 -12.35 13.57 -9.02
C PHE A 33 -12.87 14.65 -8.07
N GLY A 34 -13.92 15.37 -8.43
CA GLY A 34 -14.57 16.37 -7.57
C GLY A 34 -15.07 15.74 -6.27
N PHE A 35 -15.79 14.63 -6.37
CA PHE A 35 -16.26 13.88 -5.20
C PHE A 35 -15.12 13.41 -4.29
N VAL A 36 -14.02 12.92 -4.87
CA VAL A 36 -12.84 12.49 -4.10
C VAL A 36 -12.20 13.68 -3.39
N LEU A 37 -12.04 14.81 -4.07
CA LEU A 37 -11.45 16.01 -3.45
C LEU A 37 -12.32 16.54 -2.30
N GLU A 38 -13.63 16.55 -2.46
CA GLU A 38 -14.57 17.07 -1.46
C GLU A 38 -14.72 16.16 -0.25
N HIS A 39 -14.78 14.83 -0.46
CA HIS A 39 -15.14 13.89 0.62
C HIS A 39 -13.96 13.12 1.21
N PHE A 40 -12.79 13.10 0.55
CA PHE A 40 -11.67 12.26 0.95
C PHE A 40 -10.35 13.00 1.14
N THR A 41 -10.32 14.32 0.95
CA THR A 41 -9.11 15.11 1.19
C THR A 41 -9.30 16.09 2.34
N ILE A 42 -8.20 16.56 2.89
CA ILE A 42 -8.24 17.62 3.92
C ILE A 42 -8.89 18.91 3.40
N PHE A 43 -8.79 19.16 2.10
CA PHE A 43 -9.37 20.37 1.49
C PHE A 43 -10.90 20.36 1.51
N GLY A 44 -11.52 19.19 1.36
CA GLY A 44 -12.98 19.04 1.45
C GLY A 44 -13.47 18.79 2.88
N LEU A 45 -12.74 17.95 3.64
CA LEU A 45 -13.10 17.62 5.03
C LEU A 45 -12.80 18.74 6.02
N GLY A 46 -11.90 19.67 5.66
CA GLY A 46 -11.40 20.70 6.55
C GLY A 46 -10.23 20.23 7.42
N PHE A 47 -9.45 21.19 7.93
CA PHE A 47 -8.34 20.90 8.83
C PHE A 47 -8.84 20.53 10.22
N PRO A 48 -8.30 19.45 10.82
CA PRO A 48 -8.63 19.07 12.18
C PRO A 48 -8.26 20.16 13.18
N ALA A 49 -9.02 20.27 14.28
CA ALA A 49 -8.70 21.22 15.34
C ALA A 49 -7.32 20.93 15.97
N ALA A 50 -6.58 21.95 16.39
CA ALA A 50 -5.22 21.85 16.93
C ALA A 50 -5.10 20.82 18.08
N LYS A 51 -6.15 20.64 18.88
CA LYS A 51 -6.19 19.66 19.97
C LYS A 51 -5.93 18.23 19.50
N PHE A 52 -6.39 17.87 18.30
CA PHE A 52 -6.16 16.52 17.74
C PHE A 52 -4.70 16.30 17.35
N PHE A 53 -4.00 17.32 16.88
CA PHE A 53 -2.58 17.22 16.62
C PHE A 53 -1.78 16.98 17.90
N VAL A 54 -2.11 17.70 18.98
CA VAL A 54 -1.43 17.51 20.26
C VAL A 54 -1.68 16.10 20.81
N SER A 55 -2.92 15.60 20.75
CA SER A 55 -3.27 14.25 21.20
C SER A 55 -2.64 13.13 20.37
N ALA A 56 -2.28 13.42 19.09
CA ALA A 56 -1.64 12.46 18.20
C ALA A 56 -0.12 12.33 18.43
N ILE A 57 0.52 13.26 19.14
CA ILE A 57 1.99 13.27 19.34
C ILE A 57 2.52 11.93 19.89
N PRO A 58 1.98 11.35 20.95
CA PRO A 58 2.50 10.08 21.48
C PRO A 58 2.43 8.95 20.47
N MET A 59 1.31 8.86 19.74
CA MET A 59 1.13 7.87 18.69
C MET A 59 2.13 8.11 17.53
N ALA A 60 2.30 9.36 17.10
CA ALA A 60 3.24 9.72 16.04
C ALA A 60 4.68 9.37 16.39
N LEU A 61 5.10 9.60 17.65
CA LEU A 61 6.42 9.22 18.14
C LEU A 61 6.61 7.71 18.13
N THR A 62 5.61 6.96 18.57
CA THR A 62 5.66 5.49 18.56
C THR A 62 5.79 4.96 17.13
N VAL A 63 4.97 5.46 16.21
CA VAL A 63 5.02 5.07 14.79
C VAL A 63 6.36 5.45 14.16
N TYR A 64 6.91 6.62 14.52
CA TYR A 64 8.22 7.05 14.03
C TYR A 64 9.34 6.12 14.50
N ILE A 65 9.35 5.70 15.76
CA ILE A 65 10.34 4.76 16.29
C ILE A 65 10.28 3.42 15.55
N ILE A 66 9.07 2.91 15.32
CA ILE A 66 8.86 1.66 14.57
C ILE A 66 9.38 1.82 13.13
N ALA A 67 8.99 2.88 12.44
CA ALA A 67 9.42 3.15 11.08
C ALA A 67 10.95 3.33 10.97
N PHE A 68 11.58 3.97 11.95
CA PHE A 68 13.03 4.11 11.99
C PHE A 68 13.74 2.75 12.13
N SER A 69 13.19 1.84 12.91
CA SER A 69 13.71 0.47 13.03
C SER A 69 13.69 -0.26 11.67
N ASP A 70 12.64 -0.08 10.88
CA ASP A 70 12.54 -0.64 9.54
C ASP A 70 13.62 -0.08 8.58
N PHE A 71 13.98 1.20 8.72
CA PHE A 71 15.09 1.79 7.93
C PHE A 71 16.44 1.17 8.27
N VAL A 72 16.71 0.96 9.56
CA VAL A 72 17.95 0.33 10.01
C VAL A 72 18.03 -1.12 9.49
N LEU A 73 16.97 -1.88 9.66
CA LEU A 73 16.89 -3.24 9.15
C LEU A 73 17.04 -3.29 7.62
N ALA A 74 16.39 -2.40 6.90
CA ALA A 74 16.48 -2.31 5.44
C ALA A 74 17.93 -2.09 4.99
N LYS A 75 18.67 -1.20 5.67
CA LYS A 75 20.07 -0.94 5.37
C LYS A 75 20.93 -2.21 5.54
N GLU A 76 20.79 -2.90 6.65
CA GLU A 76 21.56 -4.11 6.92
C GLU A 76 21.28 -5.22 5.91
N VAL A 77 19.99 -5.46 5.61
CA VAL A 77 19.56 -6.50 4.65
C VAL A 77 20.06 -6.20 3.25
N VAL A 78 20.03 -4.92 2.82
CA VAL A 78 20.54 -4.51 1.49
C VAL A 78 22.06 -4.63 1.43
N THR A 79 22.75 -4.24 2.50
CA THR A 79 24.21 -4.35 2.59
C THR A 79 24.67 -5.80 2.50
N GLU A 80 24.03 -6.70 3.24
CA GLU A 80 24.28 -8.13 3.17
C GLU A 80 24.03 -8.71 1.77
N ALA A 81 22.88 -8.35 1.16
CA ALA A 81 22.55 -8.82 -0.17
C ALA A 81 23.54 -8.35 -1.23
N THR A 82 24.01 -7.11 -1.13
CA THR A 82 25.02 -6.55 -2.06
C THR A 82 26.36 -7.25 -1.91
N ALA A 83 26.76 -7.63 -0.71
CA ALA A 83 28.00 -8.36 -0.47
C ALA A 83 28.03 -9.74 -1.14
N THR A 84 26.86 -10.33 -1.41
CA THR A 84 26.76 -11.65 -2.09
C THR A 84 26.85 -11.55 -3.61
N ARG A 85 26.79 -10.32 -4.19
CA ARG A 85 26.80 -10.09 -5.65
C ARG A 85 27.83 -9.02 -6.03
N PRO A 86 29.07 -9.43 -6.30
CA PRO A 86 30.13 -8.50 -6.68
C PRO A 86 29.95 -7.89 -8.09
N ASP A 87 29.02 -8.43 -8.89
CA ASP A 87 28.70 -7.97 -10.23
C ASP A 87 27.83 -6.70 -10.24
N GLU A 88 27.19 -6.36 -9.11
CA GLU A 88 26.25 -5.26 -9.00
C GLU A 88 26.33 -4.60 -7.62
N THR A 89 26.17 -3.29 -7.54
CA THR A 89 26.19 -2.56 -6.29
C THR A 89 24.88 -1.81 -6.08
N VAL A 90 24.19 -2.08 -4.99
CA VAL A 90 23.00 -1.35 -4.57
C VAL A 90 23.41 -0.30 -3.53
N ILE A 91 23.24 0.97 -3.86
CA ILE A 91 23.50 2.07 -2.94
C ILE A 91 22.22 2.38 -2.18
N PHE A 92 22.21 2.09 -0.88
CA PHE A 92 21.13 2.46 0.01
C PHE A 92 21.52 3.68 0.85
N ASP A 93 20.91 4.82 0.54
CA ASP A 93 21.05 6.06 1.33
C ASP A 93 19.83 6.22 2.25
N ALA A 94 20.04 5.97 3.54
CA ALA A 94 18.99 6.07 4.56
C ALA A 94 18.43 7.49 4.69
N GLY A 95 19.26 8.53 4.58
CA GLY A 95 18.84 9.93 4.67
C GLY A 95 17.91 10.30 3.51
N ARG A 96 18.32 9.99 2.29
CA ARG A 96 17.51 10.22 1.08
C ARG A 96 16.20 9.43 1.11
N SER A 97 16.24 8.17 1.52
CA SER A 97 15.05 7.32 1.62
C SER A 97 14.06 7.85 2.66
N ASN A 98 14.56 8.31 3.80
CA ASN A 98 13.74 8.94 4.84
C ASN A 98 13.11 10.24 4.35
N LEU A 99 13.86 11.11 3.68
CA LEU A 99 13.34 12.36 3.11
C LEU A 99 12.24 12.10 2.07
N VAL A 100 12.46 11.15 1.15
CA VAL A 100 11.46 10.78 0.14
C VAL A 100 10.20 10.22 0.79
N SER A 101 10.34 9.39 1.82
CA SER A 101 9.20 8.84 2.57
C SER A 101 8.45 9.95 3.31
N PHE A 102 9.15 10.90 3.92
CA PHE A 102 8.56 12.06 4.58
C PHE A 102 7.74 12.91 3.60
N LEU A 103 8.33 13.30 2.46
CA LEU A 103 7.63 14.10 1.44
C LEU A 103 6.41 13.38 0.87
N ARG A 104 6.57 12.10 0.55
CA ARG A 104 5.46 11.28 0.06
C ARG A 104 4.32 11.18 1.07
N ASN A 105 4.64 10.87 2.32
CA ASN A 105 3.63 10.73 3.37
C ASN A 105 2.98 12.08 3.69
N GLY A 106 3.73 13.19 3.60
CA GLY A 106 3.18 14.54 3.72
C GLY A 106 2.13 14.83 2.65
N ILE A 107 2.45 14.55 1.38
CA ILE A 107 1.51 14.70 0.28
C ILE A 107 0.30 13.78 0.47
N MET A 108 0.52 12.51 0.82
CA MET A 108 -0.57 11.57 1.08
C MET A 108 -1.47 12.01 2.23
N SER A 109 -0.93 12.62 3.28
CA SER A 109 -1.72 13.15 4.40
C SER A 109 -2.66 14.27 3.99
N LEU A 110 -2.33 15.03 2.94
CA LEU A 110 -3.19 16.10 2.42
C LEU A 110 -4.28 15.56 1.48
N PHE A 111 -3.94 14.62 0.59
CA PHE A 111 -4.83 14.16 -0.48
C PHE A 111 -5.51 12.83 -0.20
N ALA A 112 -4.97 12.02 0.70
CA ALA A 112 -5.49 10.71 1.04
C ALA A 112 -5.22 10.36 2.51
N PRO A 113 -5.74 11.14 3.49
CA PRO A 113 -5.45 10.97 4.91
C PRO A 113 -5.92 9.62 5.49
N TRP A 114 -6.79 8.94 4.78
CA TRP A 114 -7.32 7.61 5.12
C TRP A 114 -6.40 6.45 4.64
N VAL A 115 -5.37 6.75 3.83
CA VAL A 115 -4.42 5.73 3.39
C VAL A 115 -3.35 5.56 4.46
N PRO A 116 -3.03 4.31 4.88
CA PRO A 116 -1.99 4.09 5.86
C PRO A 116 -0.64 4.61 5.36
N LEU A 117 0.12 5.19 6.27
CA LEU A 117 1.47 5.67 5.98
C LEU A 117 2.33 4.54 5.42
N CYS A 118 3.01 4.81 4.33
CA CYS A 118 3.97 3.86 3.78
C CYS A 118 5.31 4.05 4.46
N GLY A 119 5.75 3.04 5.18
CA GLY A 119 7.13 2.93 5.65
C GLY A 119 8.11 2.66 4.49
N PRO A 120 9.40 2.60 4.78
CA PRO A 120 10.44 2.45 3.76
C PRO A 120 10.37 1.13 2.99
N LEU A 121 9.87 0.12 3.55
CA LEU A 121 9.49 -1.18 2.96
C LEU A 121 9.09 -2.07 4.13
N TRP A 122 8.06 -2.81 3.99
CA TRP A 122 7.79 -3.86 4.96
C TRP A 122 8.98 -4.80 4.98
N ALA A 123 9.52 -5.07 6.15
CA ALA A 123 10.69 -5.93 6.30
C ALA A 123 10.54 -7.27 5.57
N SER A 124 9.34 -7.85 5.58
CA SER A 124 9.03 -9.08 4.84
C SER A 124 9.10 -8.92 3.32
N GLY A 125 8.64 -7.78 2.79
CA GLY A 125 8.75 -7.47 1.36
C GLY A 125 10.20 -7.28 0.93
N LEU A 126 10.97 -6.57 1.75
CA LEU A 126 12.39 -6.37 1.48
C LEU A 126 13.18 -7.68 1.50
N LEU A 127 12.94 -8.56 2.47
CA LEU A 127 13.56 -9.88 2.53
C LEU A 127 13.26 -10.70 1.27
N THR A 128 12.02 -10.67 0.78
CA THR A 128 11.67 -11.36 -0.46
C THR A 128 12.41 -10.80 -1.67
N ILE A 129 12.53 -9.48 -1.75
CA ILE A 129 13.25 -8.80 -2.85
C ILE A 129 14.73 -9.15 -2.80
N THR A 130 15.37 -9.08 -1.64
CA THR A 130 16.80 -9.35 -1.47
C THR A 130 17.14 -10.80 -1.72
N GLU A 131 16.30 -11.75 -1.32
CA GLU A 131 16.48 -13.17 -1.65
C GLU A 131 16.38 -13.43 -3.16
N ARG A 132 15.52 -12.70 -3.89
CA ARG A 132 15.47 -12.76 -5.35
C ARG A 132 16.70 -12.10 -5.98
N TYR A 133 17.15 -10.99 -5.44
CA TYR A 133 18.35 -10.28 -5.88
C TYR A 133 19.61 -11.18 -5.76
N LYS A 134 19.79 -11.87 -4.63
CA LYS A 134 20.89 -12.83 -4.41
C LYS A 134 20.94 -13.94 -5.47
N ARG A 135 19.79 -14.32 -6.06
CA ARG A 135 19.68 -15.36 -7.09
C ARG A 135 20.03 -14.89 -8.52
N GLY A 136 20.30 -13.60 -8.70
CA GLY A 136 20.74 -13.03 -9.96
C GLY A 136 19.68 -12.35 -10.80
N TYR A 137 20.15 -11.73 -11.87
CA TYR A 137 19.40 -10.83 -12.74
C TYR A 137 18.11 -11.43 -13.32
N LYS A 138 18.17 -12.65 -13.85
CA LYS A 138 16.98 -13.30 -14.46
C LYS A 138 15.83 -13.48 -13.46
N THR A 139 16.17 -13.86 -12.22
CA THR A 139 15.19 -14.06 -11.15
C THR A 139 14.60 -12.72 -10.72
N MET A 140 15.41 -11.67 -10.71
CA MET A 140 14.98 -10.33 -10.35
C MET A 140 14.05 -9.73 -11.40
N ASN A 141 14.34 -9.92 -12.69
CA ASN A 141 13.46 -9.48 -13.78
C ASN A 141 12.08 -10.15 -13.68
N SER A 142 12.04 -11.46 -13.51
CA SER A 142 10.78 -12.18 -13.33
C SER A 142 9.96 -11.67 -12.16
N TYR A 143 10.63 -11.27 -11.07
CA TYR A 143 9.96 -10.66 -9.92
C TYR A 143 9.34 -9.30 -10.29
N TRP A 144 10.09 -8.43 -10.98
CA TRP A 144 9.59 -7.11 -11.41
C TRP A 144 8.45 -7.22 -12.41
N ASP A 145 8.51 -8.16 -13.34
CA ASP A 145 7.41 -8.44 -14.27
C ASP A 145 6.13 -8.82 -13.51
N GLY A 146 6.26 -9.66 -12.50
CA GLY A 146 5.15 -10.03 -11.61
C GLY A 146 4.57 -8.84 -10.84
N VAL A 147 5.42 -7.95 -10.31
CA VAL A 147 5.00 -6.74 -9.60
C VAL A 147 4.27 -5.77 -10.53
N CYS A 148 4.80 -5.56 -11.75
CA CYS A 148 4.17 -4.69 -12.74
C CYS A 148 2.80 -5.23 -13.18
N THR A 149 2.70 -6.53 -13.44
CA THR A 149 1.46 -7.21 -13.79
C THR A 149 0.43 -7.10 -12.67
N PHE A 150 0.84 -7.32 -11.41
CA PHE A 150 -0.04 -7.17 -10.26
C PHE A 150 -0.58 -5.74 -10.12
N ARG A 151 0.27 -4.74 -10.29
CA ARG A 151 -0.15 -3.32 -10.24
C ARG A 151 -1.12 -2.97 -11.37
N ALA A 152 -0.82 -3.41 -12.60
CA ALA A 152 -1.73 -3.21 -13.73
C ALA A 152 -3.08 -3.88 -13.49
N ALA A 153 -3.10 -5.12 -13.02
CA ALA A 153 -4.33 -5.83 -12.68
C ALA A 153 -5.12 -5.12 -11.58
N THR A 154 -4.45 -4.56 -10.57
CA THR A 154 -5.09 -3.79 -9.50
C THR A 154 -5.78 -2.53 -10.05
N VAL A 155 -5.10 -1.77 -10.91
CA VAL A 155 -5.70 -0.58 -11.54
C VAL A 155 -6.90 -0.95 -12.41
N ILE A 156 -6.76 -1.98 -13.25
CA ILE A 156 -7.86 -2.47 -14.10
C ILE A 156 -9.05 -2.93 -13.26
N SER A 157 -8.81 -3.64 -12.16
CA SER A 157 -9.88 -4.15 -11.30
C SER A 157 -10.72 -3.05 -10.66
N VAL A 158 -10.11 -1.90 -10.34
CA VAL A 158 -10.84 -0.74 -9.81
C VAL A 158 -11.66 -0.03 -10.90
N LEU A 159 -11.22 -0.07 -12.16
CA LEU A 159 -11.93 0.55 -13.29
C LEU A 159 -13.13 -0.29 -13.76
N ILE A 160 -13.15 -1.59 -13.48
CA ILE A 160 -14.23 -2.49 -13.90
C ILE A 160 -15.31 -2.52 -12.83
N LEU A 161 -16.46 -1.91 -13.14
CA LEU A 161 -17.58 -1.77 -12.20
C LEU A 161 -18.09 -3.09 -11.59
N PRO A 162 -18.20 -4.22 -12.32
CA PRO A 162 -18.56 -5.50 -11.76
C PRO A 162 -17.70 -5.95 -10.58
N LEU A 163 -16.39 -5.71 -10.64
CA LEU A 163 -15.47 -6.08 -9.56
C LEU A 163 -15.64 -5.16 -8.34
N VAL A 164 -15.86 -3.88 -8.56
CA VAL A 164 -16.09 -2.89 -7.49
C VAL A 164 -17.41 -3.18 -6.78
N THR A 165 -18.48 -3.45 -7.53
CA THR A 165 -19.81 -3.74 -6.95
C THR A 165 -19.85 -5.05 -6.18
N LEU A 166 -19.02 -6.02 -6.54
CA LEU A 166 -18.89 -7.28 -5.84
C LEU A 166 -18.23 -7.15 -4.46
N ILE A 167 -17.35 -6.14 -4.31
CA ILE A 167 -16.62 -5.87 -3.06
C ILE A 167 -17.38 -4.87 -2.17
N ARG A 168 -18.25 -4.05 -2.75
CA ARG A 168 -19.02 -3.05 -2.01
C ARG A 168 -20.08 -3.73 -1.17
N PRO A 169 -20.06 -3.59 0.17
CA PRO A 169 -21.15 -4.07 1.00
C PRO A 169 -22.44 -3.35 0.59
N ALA A 170 -23.52 -4.09 0.54
CA ALA A 170 -24.84 -3.61 0.20
C ALA A 170 -25.37 -2.64 1.29
#